data_f4b8f9c04bc9671fca5526db84cb63fb
#
_entry.id   f4b8f9c04bc9671fca5526db84cb63fb
#
_cell.length_a   1.000
_cell.length_b   1.000
_cell.length_c   1.000
_cell.angle_alpha   90.00
_cell.angle_beta   90.00
_cell.angle_gamma   90.00
#
_symmetry.space_group_name_H-M   'P 1'
#
loop_
_entity.id
_entity.type
_entity.pdbx_description
1 polymer ?
#
loop_
_entity_poly.entity_id
_entity_poly.type
_entity_poly.pdbx_seq_one_letter_code
_entity_poly.pdbx_strand_id
1 'polypeptide(L)'
;MARIAGVNIPTNKRVIISLQYIHGIGPTKAKEICERVNIPSGRRVAELTDAEILQIREAIDRDYMVEGDLRREVAIHIKRLMDLGCYRGLRHRRQLPVRGQRTHTNARTRKGKAKPIAGKKK
;
A
#
# COMPACT_ATOMS: atom_id res chain seq x y z
N MET A 1 -11.42 -16.53 7.98
CA MET A 1 -10.47 -15.43 7.89
C MET A 1 -11.07 -14.14 8.42
N ALA A 2 -10.25 -13.35 9.08
CA ALA A 2 -10.70 -12.03 9.53
C ALA A 2 -10.67 -11.04 8.38
N ARG A 3 -11.63 -10.14 8.33
CA ARG A 3 -11.72 -9.13 7.30
C ARG A 3 -11.67 -7.74 7.93
N ILE A 4 -10.68 -6.95 7.55
CA ILE A 4 -10.47 -5.60 8.06
C ILE A 4 -10.24 -4.66 6.88
N ALA A 5 -10.93 -3.53 6.88
CA ALA A 5 -10.84 -2.53 5.80
C ALA A 5 -11.11 -3.13 4.41
N GLY A 6 -11.97 -4.13 4.34
CA GLY A 6 -12.30 -4.81 3.10
C GLY A 6 -11.28 -5.85 2.65
N VAL A 7 -10.26 -6.12 3.45
CA VAL A 7 -9.21 -7.07 3.13
C VAL A 7 -9.28 -8.29 4.03
N ASN A 8 -9.18 -9.48 3.43
CA ASN A 8 -9.09 -10.73 4.20
C ASN A 8 -7.65 -10.91 4.65
N ILE A 9 -7.42 -10.84 5.96
CA ILE A 9 -6.08 -11.00 6.52
C ILE A 9 -5.85 -12.43 6.96
N PRO A 10 -4.60 -12.95 6.86
CA PRO A 10 -4.30 -14.32 7.28
C PRO A 10 -4.55 -14.51 8.77
N THR A 11 -5.16 -15.63 9.15
CA THR A 11 -5.43 -15.94 10.55
C THR A 11 -4.31 -16.72 11.21
N ASN A 12 -3.47 -17.37 10.43
CA ASN A 12 -2.36 -18.16 10.94
C ASN A 12 -1.09 -17.36 11.22
N LYS A 13 -1.12 -16.06 10.99
CA LYS A 13 0.03 -15.16 11.23
C LYS A 13 -0.23 -14.27 12.43
N ARG A 14 0.85 -13.73 12.99
CA ARG A 14 0.74 -12.78 14.10
C ARG A 14 -0.01 -11.53 13.63
N VAL A 15 -0.71 -10.88 14.56
CA VAL A 15 -1.50 -9.70 14.27
C VAL A 15 -0.66 -8.62 13.58
N ILE A 16 0.54 -8.37 14.08
CA ILE A 16 1.40 -7.31 13.55
C ILE A 16 1.80 -7.59 12.09
N ILE A 17 1.93 -8.85 11.71
CA ILE A 17 2.27 -9.23 10.34
C ILE A 17 1.03 -9.21 9.45
N SER A 18 -0.10 -9.71 9.98
CA SER A 18 -1.34 -9.76 9.21
C SER A 18 -1.87 -8.38 8.87
N LEU A 19 -1.72 -7.41 9.76
CA LEU A 19 -2.17 -6.03 9.48
C LEU A 19 -1.41 -5.40 8.32
N GLN A 20 -0.19 -5.82 8.06
CA GLN A 20 0.60 -5.29 6.95
C GLN A 20 0.08 -5.71 5.57
N TYR A 21 -0.86 -6.64 5.50
CA TYR A 21 -1.53 -7.01 4.26
C TYR A 21 -2.49 -5.92 3.79
N ILE A 22 -2.84 -5.00 4.66
CA ILE A 22 -3.70 -3.88 4.33
C ILE A 22 -2.85 -2.78 3.69
N HIS A 23 -3.26 -2.31 2.51
CA HIS A 23 -2.54 -1.24 1.83
C HIS A 23 -2.58 0.05 2.68
N GLY A 24 -1.44 0.56 3.03
CA GLY A 24 -1.30 1.74 3.89
C GLY A 24 -0.82 1.44 5.30
N ILE A 25 -0.74 0.16 5.68
CA ILE A 25 -0.24 -0.25 7.00
C ILE A 25 1.05 -1.02 6.82
N GLY A 26 2.14 -0.46 7.32
CA GLY A 26 3.46 -1.10 7.35
C GLY A 26 3.80 -1.58 8.75
N PRO A 27 5.04 -2.00 8.99
CA PRO A 27 5.44 -2.53 10.30
C PRO A 27 5.22 -1.55 11.45
N THR A 28 5.55 -0.28 11.25
CA THR A 28 5.41 0.75 12.29
C THR A 28 3.97 0.99 12.66
N LYS A 29 3.11 1.17 11.67
CA LYS A 29 1.68 1.42 11.89
C LYS A 29 0.98 0.21 12.50
N ALA A 30 1.33 -1.00 12.08
CA ALA A 30 0.80 -2.22 12.66
C ALA A 30 1.14 -2.30 14.14
N LYS A 31 2.36 -1.95 14.52
CA LYS A 31 2.80 -1.94 15.90
C LYS A 31 2.03 -0.90 16.72
N GLU A 32 1.85 0.30 16.18
CA GLU A 32 1.07 1.36 16.83
C GLU A 32 -0.38 0.93 17.08
N ILE A 33 -1.00 0.28 16.12
CA ILE A 33 -2.37 -0.20 16.26
C ILE A 33 -2.46 -1.23 17.38
N CYS A 34 -1.54 -2.18 17.42
CA CYS A 34 -1.52 -3.19 18.49
C CYS A 34 -1.36 -2.55 19.86
N GLU A 35 -0.54 -1.53 20.00
CA GLU A 35 -0.35 -0.82 21.26
C GLU A 35 -1.61 -0.07 21.68
N ARG A 36 -2.29 0.58 20.73
CA ARG A 36 -3.52 1.33 21.02
C ARG A 36 -4.65 0.46 21.52
N VAL A 37 -4.79 -0.72 20.94
CA VAL A 37 -5.90 -1.62 21.32
C VAL A 37 -5.48 -2.62 22.39
N ASN A 38 -4.27 -2.49 22.92
CA ASN A 38 -3.72 -3.34 24.00
C ASN A 38 -3.70 -4.82 23.64
N ILE A 39 -3.36 -5.13 22.40
CA ILE A 39 -3.21 -6.52 21.95
C ILE A 39 -1.72 -6.83 21.86
N PRO A 40 -1.25 -7.92 22.50
CA PRO A 40 0.14 -8.32 22.38
C PRO A 40 0.50 -8.62 20.92
N SER A 41 1.62 -8.09 20.48
CA SER A 41 2.04 -8.22 19.09
C SER A 41 2.33 -9.66 18.66
N GLY A 42 2.63 -10.52 19.62
CA GLY A 42 2.90 -11.93 19.35
C GLY A 42 1.66 -12.80 19.16
N ARG A 43 0.48 -12.28 19.41
CA ARG A 43 -0.76 -13.05 19.23
C ARG A 43 -1.07 -13.26 17.76
N ARG A 44 -1.62 -14.42 17.46
CA ARG A 44 -2.08 -14.73 16.10
C ARG A 44 -3.50 -14.23 15.90
N VAL A 45 -3.85 -13.91 14.67
CA VAL A 45 -5.18 -13.39 14.34
C VAL A 45 -6.27 -14.39 14.73
N ALA A 46 -6.01 -15.69 14.59
CA ALA A 46 -6.96 -16.72 14.95
C ALA A 46 -7.32 -16.73 16.45
N GLU A 47 -6.46 -16.16 17.28
CA GLU A 47 -6.67 -16.10 18.75
C GLU A 47 -7.47 -14.88 19.17
N LEU A 48 -7.76 -13.95 18.24
CA LEU A 48 -8.48 -12.73 18.57
C LEU A 48 -9.97 -12.99 18.73
N THR A 49 -10.57 -12.29 19.69
CA THR A 49 -12.03 -12.30 19.83
C THR A 49 -12.65 -11.32 18.87
N ASP A 50 -13.96 -11.44 18.62
CA ASP A 50 -14.68 -10.52 17.74
C ASP A 50 -14.60 -9.08 18.27
N ALA A 51 -14.63 -8.89 19.58
CA ALA A 51 -14.49 -7.56 20.17
C ALA A 51 -13.13 -6.94 19.88
N GLU A 52 -12.07 -7.74 19.92
CA GLU A 52 -10.72 -7.26 19.61
C GLU A 52 -10.60 -6.88 18.13
N ILE A 53 -11.17 -7.68 17.25
CA ILE A 53 -11.18 -7.37 15.82
C ILE A 53 -11.94 -6.08 15.56
N LEU A 54 -13.06 -5.88 16.24
CA LEU A 54 -13.84 -4.65 16.11
C LEU A 54 -13.04 -3.44 16.56
N GLN A 55 -12.30 -3.56 17.68
CA GLN A 55 -11.44 -2.47 18.15
C GLN A 55 -10.37 -2.10 17.13
N ILE A 56 -9.77 -3.09 16.47
CA ILE A 56 -8.79 -2.86 15.43
C ILE A 56 -9.43 -2.12 14.25
N ARG A 57 -10.60 -2.56 13.81
CA ARG A 57 -11.33 -1.91 12.72
C ARG A 57 -11.62 -0.45 13.03
N GLU A 58 -12.10 -0.17 14.23
CA GLU A 58 -12.42 1.20 14.66
C GLU A 58 -11.18 2.08 14.71
N ALA A 59 -10.07 1.55 15.20
CA ALA A 59 -8.82 2.30 15.26
C ALA A 59 -8.33 2.66 13.86
N ILE A 60 -8.41 1.73 12.93
CA ILE A 60 -8.01 1.97 11.54
C ILE A 60 -8.91 2.98 10.87
N ASP A 61 -10.22 2.84 11.02
CA ASP A 61 -11.19 3.76 10.40
C ASP A 61 -11.03 5.18 10.90
N ARG A 62 -10.67 5.34 12.17
CA ARG A 62 -10.57 6.65 12.79
C ARG A 62 -9.28 7.39 12.46
N ASP A 63 -8.15 6.68 12.47
CA ASP A 63 -6.84 7.32 12.49
C ASP A 63 -5.99 7.05 11.26
N TYR A 64 -6.38 6.12 10.41
CA TYR A 64 -5.53 5.71 9.27
C TYR A 64 -6.30 5.74 7.97
N MET A 65 -5.62 6.20 6.93
CA MET A 65 -6.13 6.15 5.57
C MET A 65 -5.54 4.92 4.89
N VAL A 66 -6.39 3.98 4.49
CA VAL A 66 -5.95 2.69 3.97
C VAL A 66 -6.76 2.29 2.73
N GLU A 67 -6.25 1.31 2.00
CA GLU A 67 -6.90 0.66 0.87
C GLU A 67 -7.44 1.66 -0.16
N GLY A 68 -8.72 1.56 -0.52
CA GLY A 68 -9.32 2.38 -1.57
C GLY A 68 -9.16 3.88 -1.35
N ASP A 69 -9.33 4.32 -0.11
CA ASP A 69 -9.19 5.74 0.22
C ASP A 69 -7.76 6.23 0.01
N LEU A 70 -6.78 5.42 0.42
CA LEU A 70 -5.38 5.76 0.20
C LEU A 70 -5.04 5.75 -1.29
N ARG A 71 -5.51 4.75 -2.02
CA ARG A 71 -5.28 4.67 -3.46
C ARG A 71 -5.86 5.88 -4.18
N ARG A 72 -7.04 6.31 -3.77
CA ARG A 72 -7.71 7.49 -4.33
C ARG A 72 -6.89 8.74 -4.05
N GLU A 73 -6.40 8.90 -2.84
CA GLU A 73 -5.58 10.05 -2.47
C GLU A 73 -4.28 10.10 -3.27
N VAL A 74 -3.60 8.97 -3.41
CA VAL A 74 -2.37 8.89 -4.21
C VAL A 74 -2.66 9.27 -5.66
N ALA A 75 -3.76 8.77 -6.22
CA ALA A 75 -4.14 9.10 -7.59
C ALA A 75 -4.42 10.60 -7.76
N ILE A 76 -5.06 11.23 -6.78
CA ILE A 76 -5.32 12.66 -6.77
C ILE A 76 -4.02 13.45 -6.72
N HIS A 77 -3.07 13.04 -5.88
CA HIS A 77 -1.77 13.71 -5.80
C HIS A 77 -0.99 13.61 -7.10
N ILE A 78 -1.00 12.45 -7.74
CA ILE A 78 -0.34 12.26 -9.04
C ILE A 78 -0.98 13.14 -10.10
N LYS A 79 -2.31 13.17 -10.15
CA LYS A 79 -3.04 14.02 -11.08
C LYS A 79 -2.70 15.50 -10.88
N ARG A 80 -2.61 15.93 -9.62
CA ARG A 80 -2.23 17.29 -9.29
C ARG A 80 -0.85 17.64 -9.84
N LEU A 81 0.11 16.73 -9.68
CA LEU A 81 1.45 16.94 -10.22
C LEU A 81 1.44 17.04 -11.75
N MET A 82 0.63 16.23 -12.41
CA MET A 82 0.49 16.28 -13.85
C MET A 82 -0.15 17.59 -14.32
N ASP A 83 -1.19 18.04 -13.60
CA ASP A 83 -1.89 19.28 -13.93
C ASP A 83 -1.00 20.51 -13.74
N LEU A 84 -0.08 20.46 -12.75
CA LEU A 84 0.86 21.55 -12.53
C LEU A 84 1.97 21.62 -13.59
N GLY A 85 2.15 20.55 -14.36
CA GLY A 85 3.17 20.49 -15.40
C GLY A 85 4.60 20.50 -14.89
N CYS A 86 4.82 20.16 -13.62
CA CYS A 86 6.16 20.08 -13.06
C CYS A 86 6.89 18.83 -13.56
N TYR A 87 8.21 18.78 -13.32
CA TYR A 87 9.02 17.64 -13.77
C TYR A 87 8.48 16.31 -13.26
N ARG A 88 8.13 16.25 -11.97
CA ARG A 88 7.57 15.01 -11.39
C ARG A 88 6.29 14.59 -12.09
N GLY A 89 5.40 15.53 -12.38
CA GLY A 89 4.17 15.26 -13.11
C GLY A 89 4.41 14.76 -14.51
N LEU A 90 5.39 15.32 -15.21
CA LEU A 90 5.76 14.86 -16.55
C LEU A 90 6.28 13.44 -16.53
N ARG A 91 7.06 13.06 -15.50
CA ARG A 91 7.54 11.69 -15.36
C ARG A 91 6.38 10.71 -15.15
N HIS A 92 5.38 11.09 -14.34
CA HIS A 92 4.18 10.27 -14.17
C HIS A 92 3.38 10.14 -15.46
N ARG A 93 3.23 11.23 -16.20
CA ARG A 93 2.49 11.23 -17.46
C ARG A 93 3.13 10.30 -18.48
N ARG A 94 4.45 10.25 -18.52
CA ARG A 94 5.21 9.40 -19.43
C ARG A 94 5.47 8.00 -18.90
N GLN A 95 4.99 7.70 -17.69
CA GLN A 95 5.22 6.42 -17.01
C GLN A 95 6.70 6.09 -16.88
N LEU A 96 7.47 7.08 -16.47
CA LEU A 96 8.90 6.95 -16.24
C LEU A 96 9.22 7.07 -14.76
N PRO A 97 10.37 6.55 -14.29
CA PRO A 97 10.76 6.70 -12.90
C PRO A 97 10.83 8.18 -12.50
N VAL A 98 10.31 8.48 -11.31
CA VAL A 98 10.17 9.84 -10.83
C VAL A 98 11.36 10.31 -10.01
N ARG A 99 12.10 9.37 -9.42
CA ARG A 99 13.18 9.65 -8.47
C ARG A 99 14.58 9.59 -9.05
N GLY A 100 14.73 9.89 -10.34
CA GLY A 100 16.04 9.97 -10.97
C GLY A 100 16.70 8.65 -11.28
N GLN A 101 15.95 7.56 -11.28
CA GLN A 101 16.48 6.24 -11.61
C GLN A 101 16.85 6.14 -13.08
N ARG A 102 17.76 5.25 -13.38
CA ARG A 102 18.18 5.02 -14.76
C ARG A 102 17.02 4.44 -15.58
N THR A 103 16.84 4.97 -16.78
CA THR A 103 15.81 4.49 -17.71
C THR A 103 16.42 3.69 -18.87
N HIS A 104 17.71 3.82 -19.08
CA HIS A 104 18.40 3.22 -20.22
C HIS A 104 18.44 1.68 -20.14
N THR A 105 18.54 1.12 -18.95
CA THR A 105 18.69 -0.34 -18.79
C THR A 105 17.48 -0.99 -18.12
N ASN A 106 17.10 -0.53 -16.94
CA ASN A 106 16.06 -1.14 -16.12
C ASN A 106 14.82 -0.25 -16.05
N ALA A 107 14.19 -0.11 -14.90
CA ALA A 107 12.98 0.66 -14.68
C ALA A 107 11.72 -0.01 -15.25
N ARG A 108 11.71 -1.36 -15.26
CA ARG A 108 10.58 -2.10 -15.82
C ARG A 108 9.30 -1.96 -15.01
N THR A 109 9.40 -1.71 -13.70
CA THR A 109 8.22 -1.51 -12.85
C THR A 109 7.36 -0.35 -13.34
N ARG A 110 7.97 0.75 -13.77
CA ARG A 110 7.25 1.92 -14.30
C ARG A 110 6.98 1.80 -15.79
N LYS A 111 7.93 1.30 -16.55
CA LYS A 111 7.84 1.20 -18.01
C LYS A 111 7.06 -0.03 -18.48
N GLY A 112 6.87 -0.99 -17.60
CA GLY A 112 6.26 -2.26 -17.94
C GLY A 112 7.26 -3.24 -18.54
N LYS A 113 6.76 -4.36 -19.03
CA LYS A 113 7.63 -5.37 -19.62
C LYS A 113 8.33 -4.84 -20.87
N ALA A 114 9.55 -5.33 -21.10
CA ALA A 114 10.28 -5.00 -22.31
C ALA A 114 9.52 -5.56 -23.53
N LYS A 115 9.26 -4.70 -24.49
CA LYS A 115 8.60 -5.10 -25.73
C LYS A 115 9.48 -4.74 -26.91
N PRO A 116 9.76 -5.69 -27.81
CA PRO A 116 10.50 -5.34 -29.02
C PRO A 116 9.64 -4.46 -29.90
N ILE A 117 10.30 -3.51 -30.56
CA ILE A 117 9.60 -2.63 -31.50
C ILE A 117 9.44 -3.39 -32.82
N ALA A 118 8.19 -3.52 -33.27
CA ALA A 118 7.88 -4.24 -34.50
C ALA A 118 8.59 -3.61 -35.71
N GLY A 119 9.21 -4.46 -36.53
CA GLY A 119 9.91 -4.01 -37.71
C GLY A 119 11.28 -3.40 -37.47
N LYS A 120 11.69 -3.24 -36.23
CA LYS A 120 13.00 -2.69 -35.91
C LYS A 120 13.98 -3.82 -35.67
N LYS A 121 15.03 -3.83 -36.44
CA LYS A 121 16.06 -4.87 -36.33
C LYS A 121 17.30 -4.30 -35.67
N LYS A 122 17.88 -5.09 -34.81
CA LYS A 122 19.12 -4.76 -34.11
C LYS A 122 20.12 -5.88 -34.21
#